data_46fad84210fccb051ce6761bcbe78f46
#
_entry.id   46fad84210fccb051ce6761bcbe78f46
#
_cell.length_a   1.000
_cell.length_b   1.000
_cell.length_c   1.000
_cell.angle_alpha   90.00
_cell.angle_beta   90.00
_cell.angle_gamma   90.00
#
_symmetry.space_group_name_H-M   'P 1'
#
loop_
_entity.id
_entity.type
_entity.pdbx_description
1 polymer ?
#
loop_
_entity_poly.entity_id
_entity_poly.type
_entity_poly.pdbx_seq_one_letter_code
_entity_poly.pdbx_strand_id
1 'polypeptide(L)'
;MSDQDNIFERLSKILRSRKETSEDNSYTSQLYKEGIEKIIAKIKEESEELIEASTSDKEAIIHEAADLVFHVMVLLAFKDIDPSDILKELERREGVSGIEEKSKR
;
A
#
# COMPACT_ATOMS: atom_id res chain seq x y z
N MET A 1 -21.09 7.05 -9.03
CA MET A 1 -20.66 6.21 -7.94
C MET A 1 -19.77 6.99 -6.99
N SER A 2 -19.97 6.81 -5.72
CA SER A 2 -19.20 7.53 -4.71
C SER A 2 -17.77 6.99 -4.63
N ASP A 3 -16.82 7.88 -4.39
CA ASP A 3 -15.42 7.49 -4.15
C ASP A 3 -15.28 6.60 -2.92
N GLN A 4 -16.29 6.63 -2.05
CA GLN A 4 -16.27 5.83 -0.84
C GLN A 4 -16.39 4.34 -1.11
N ASP A 5 -16.81 3.98 -2.33
CA ASP A 5 -16.95 2.57 -2.69
C ASP A 5 -15.71 1.97 -3.31
N ASN A 6 -14.65 2.75 -3.51
CA ASN A 6 -13.47 2.15 -4.09
C ASN A 6 -12.75 1.27 -3.05
N ILE A 7 -12.00 0.30 -3.58
CA ILE A 7 -11.36 -0.70 -2.73
C ILE A 7 -10.34 -0.08 -1.77
N PHE A 8 -9.68 1.00 -2.19
CA PHE A 8 -8.68 1.63 -1.32
C PHE A 8 -9.33 2.20 -0.06
N GLU A 9 -10.49 2.81 -0.19
CA GLU A 9 -11.20 3.34 0.97
C GLU A 9 -11.67 2.22 1.90
N ARG A 10 -12.27 1.18 1.31
CA ARG A 10 -12.76 0.07 2.13
C ARG A 10 -11.64 -0.63 2.87
N LEU A 11 -10.56 -0.93 2.15
CA LEU A 11 -9.42 -1.62 2.75
C LEU A 11 -8.74 -0.76 3.80
N SER A 12 -8.63 0.54 3.53
CA SER A 12 -8.04 1.46 4.49
C SER A 12 -8.79 1.45 5.83
N LYS A 13 -10.12 1.43 5.77
CA LYS A 13 -10.93 1.38 6.99
C LYS A 13 -10.70 0.09 7.77
N ILE A 14 -10.61 -1.02 7.05
CA ILE A 14 -10.33 -2.31 7.68
C ILE A 14 -8.95 -2.28 8.35
N LEU A 15 -7.96 -1.81 7.65
CA LEU A 15 -6.60 -1.79 8.17
C LEU A 15 -6.48 -0.88 9.40
N ARG A 16 -7.16 0.25 9.39
CA ARG A 16 -7.16 1.14 10.55
C ARG A 16 -7.85 0.50 11.75
N SER A 17 -8.96 -0.21 11.50
CA SER A 17 -9.67 -0.85 12.59
C SER A 17 -8.82 -1.92 13.27
N ARG A 18 -7.97 -2.60 12.51
CA ARG A 18 -7.09 -3.63 13.06
C ARG A 18 -6.00 -3.05 13.94
N LYS A 19 -5.70 -1.79 13.78
CA LYS A 19 -4.72 -1.10 14.58
C LYS A 19 -5.23 -0.87 16.00
N GLU A 20 -6.55 -0.75 16.14
CA GLU A 20 -7.18 -0.44 17.42
C GLU A 20 -7.62 -1.65 18.22
N THR A 21 -7.65 -2.83 17.62
CA THR A 21 -8.09 -4.03 18.32
C THR A 21 -6.87 -4.84 18.77
N SER A 22 -6.73 -4.98 20.08
CA SER A 22 -5.62 -5.73 20.64
C SER A 22 -5.85 -7.23 20.65
N GLU A 23 -7.07 -7.66 20.43
CA GLU A 23 -7.44 -9.08 20.50
C GLU A 23 -7.39 -9.79 19.16
N ASP A 24 -7.17 -9.06 18.12
CA ASP A 24 -7.23 -9.58 16.78
C ASP A 24 -6.00 -10.45 16.48
N ASN A 25 -6.24 -11.62 15.93
CA ASN A 25 -5.17 -12.53 15.50
C ASN A 25 -4.83 -12.39 14.03
N SER A 26 -5.28 -11.30 13.41
CA SER A 26 -5.02 -11.11 11.99
C SER A 26 -3.54 -10.84 11.73
N TYR A 27 -3.15 -11.13 10.50
CA TYR A 27 -1.80 -10.82 10.03
C TYR A 27 -1.46 -9.34 10.22
N THR A 28 -2.41 -8.47 9.88
CA THR A 28 -2.22 -7.02 9.99
C THR A 28 -1.98 -6.59 11.44
N SER A 29 -2.75 -7.14 12.37
CA SER A 29 -2.55 -6.83 13.77
C SER A 29 -1.18 -7.25 14.26
N GLN A 30 -0.69 -8.39 13.78
CA GLN A 30 0.65 -8.86 14.11
C GLN A 30 1.71 -7.86 13.61
N LEU A 31 1.54 -7.39 12.38
CA LEU A 31 2.47 -6.42 11.82
C LEU A 31 2.53 -5.14 12.65
N TYR A 32 1.37 -4.65 13.09
CA TYR A 32 1.33 -3.45 13.92
C TYR A 32 2.04 -3.66 15.25
N LYS A 33 1.89 -4.83 15.83
CA LYS A 33 2.57 -5.14 17.10
C LYS A 33 4.08 -5.20 16.93
N GLU A 34 4.53 -5.72 15.81
CA GLU A 34 5.97 -5.83 15.55
C GLU A 34 6.58 -4.50 15.14
N GLY A 35 5.76 -3.55 14.66
CA GLY A 35 6.19 -2.19 14.45
C GLY A 35 6.71 -1.88 13.06
N ILE A 36 7.19 -0.64 12.92
CA ILE A 36 7.56 -0.08 11.62
C ILE A 36 8.66 -0.89 10.91
N GLU A 37 9.62 -1.41 11.66
CA GLU A 37 10.73 -2.14 11.05
C GLU A 37 10.24 -3.40 10.33
N LYS A 38 9.25 -4.08 10.92
CA LYS A 38 8.69 -5.27 10.28
C LYS A 38 7.90 -4.90 9.04
N ILE A 39 7.13 -3.81 9.12
CA ILE A 39 6.35 -3.34 7.98
C ILE A 39 7.28 -2.99 6.81
N ILE A 40 8.37 -2.29 7.09
CA ILE A 40 9.36 -1.93 6.07
C ILE A 40 9.98 -3.19 5.47
N ALA A 41 10.32 -4.15 6.31
CA ALA A 41 10.93 -5.41 5.84
C ALA A 41 9.98 -6.14 4.90
N LYS A 42 8.67 -6.12 5.19
CA LYS A 42 7.69 -6.76 4.31
C LYS A 42 7.57 -6.04 2.98
N ILE A 43 7.60 -4.70 2.99
CA ILE A 43 7.54 -3.94 1.74
C ILE A 43 8.75 -4.28 0.87
N LYS A 44 9.92 -4.36 1.48
CA LYS A 44 11.13 -4.72 0.75
C LYS A 44 11.02 -6.12 0.16
N GLU A 45 10.56 -7.07 0.95
CA GLU A 45 10.38 -8.44 0.50
C GLU A 45 9.40 -8.54 -0.66
N GLU A 46 8.25 -7.87 -0.55
CA GLU A 46 7.24 -7.91 -1.60
C GLU A 46 7.70 -7.18 -2.87
N SER A 47 8.51 -6.14 -2.71
CA SER A 47 9.10 -5.46 -3.88
C SER A 47 10.02 -6.41 -4.65
N GLU A 48 10.83 -7.17 -3.93
CA GLU A 48 11.73 -8.13 -4.56
C GLU A 48 10.95 -9.24 -5.25
N GLU A 49 9.87 -9.72 -4.63
CA GLU A 49 9.02 -10.75 -5.22
C GLU A 49 8.33 -10.24 -6.50
N LEU A 50 7.91 -8.98 -6.51
CA LEU A 50 7.33 -8.42 -7.73
C LEU A 50 8.38 -8.34 -8.83
N ILE A 51 9.60 -7.95 -8.50
CA ILE A 51 10.68 -7.89 -9.47
C ILE A 51 10.92 -9.27 -10.08
N GLU A 52 10.97 -10.31 -9.24
CA GLU A 52 11.15 -11.67 -9.72
C GLU A 52 9.97 -12.11 -10.59
N ALA A 53 8.76 -11.73 -10.23
CA ALA A 53 7.56 -12.10 -10.98
C ALA A 53 7.47 -11.37 -12.32
N SER A 54 8.23 -10.30 -12.51
CA SER A 54 8.12 -9.46 -13.72
C SER A 54 8.41 -10.22 -15.01
N THR A 55 9.14 -11.33 -14.92
CA THR A 55 9.42 -12.18 -16.08
C THR A 55 8.56 -13.43 -16.12
N SER A 56 7.60 -13.54 -15.19
CA SER A 56 6.66 -14.66 -15.14
C SER A 56 5.37 -14.30 -15.87
N ASP A 57 4.32 -15.09 -15.61
CA ASP A 57 3.05 -14.85 -16.28
C ASP A 57 2.28 -13.70 -15.61
N LYS A 58 1.20 -13.32 -16.28
CA LYS A 58 0.38 -12.19 -15.85
C LYS A 58 -0.18 -12.38 -14.45
N GLU A 59 -0.63 -13.58 -14.12
CA GLU A 59 -1.24 -13.86 -12.83
C GLU A 59 -0.23 -13.69 -11.70
N ALA A 60 1.00 -14.12 -11.92
CA ALA A 60 2.06 -13.94 -10.91
C ALA A 60 2.35 -12.45 -10.67
N ILE A 61 2.42 -11.68 -11.74
CA ILE A 61 2.67 -10.24 -11.64
C ILE A 61 1.54 -9.56 -10.87
N ILE A 62 0.30 -9.89 -11.19
CA ILE A 62 -0.86 -9.31 -10.49
C ILE A 62 -0.83 -9.66 -9.01
N HIS A 63 -0.55 -10.91 -8.68
CA HIS A 63 -0.52 -11.35 -7.30
C HIS A 63 0.55 -10.59 -6.50
N GLU A 64 1.76 -10.51 -7.02
CA GLU A 64 2.83 -9.85 -6.29
C GLU A 64 2.66 -8.33 -6.25
N ALA A 65 2.10 -7.75 -7.30
CA ALA A 65 1.79 -6.32 -7.27
C ALA A 65 0.73 -6.02 -6.20
N ALA A 66 -0.28 -6.86 -6.09
CA ALA A 66 -1.32 -6.69 -5.07
C ALA A 66 -0.74 -6.84 -3.66
N ASP A 67 0.17 -7.79 -3.45
CA ASP A 67 0.83 -7.97 -2.17
C ASP A 67 1.64 -6.72 -1.79
N LEU A 68 2.35 -6.15 -2.75
CA LEU A 68 3.12 -4.94 -2.50
C LEU A 68 2.20 -3.78 -2.13
N VAL A 69 1.15 -3.57 -2.92
CA VAL A 69 0.20 -2.48 -2.65
C VAL A 69 -0.44 -2.68 -1.26
N PHE A 70 -0.80 -3.91 -0.92
CA PHE A 70 -1.38 -4.20 0.38
C PHE A 70 -0.45 -3.75 1.52
N HIS A 71 0.83 -4.10 1.43
CA HIS A 71 1.77 -3.74 2.49
C HIS A 71 2.09 -2.24 2.52
N VAL A 72 2.04 -1.58 1.36
CA VAL A 72 2.14 -0.12 1.34
C VAL A 72 0.95 0.48 2.08
N MET A 73 -0.25 -0.06 1.89
CA MET A 73 -1.43 0.43 2.60
C MET A 73 -1.34 0.18 4.11
N VAL A 74 -0.73 -0.93 4.51
CA VAL A 74 -0.48 -1.18 5.94
C VAL A 74 0.42 -0.08 6.51
N LEU A 75 1.47 0.28 5.77
CA LEU A 75 2.34 1.37 6.21
C LEU A 75 1.59 2.69 6.34
N LEU A 76 0.75 3.01 5.35
CA LEU A 76 -0.03 4.24 5.39
C LEU A 76 -0.95 4.27 6.61
N ALA A 77 -1.64 3.16 6.88
CA ALA A 77 -2.52 3.08 8.05
C ALA A 77 -1.71 3.21 9.34
N PHE A 78 -0.54 2.59 9.39
CA PHE A 78 0.33 2.68 10.56
C PHE A 78 0.74 4.12 10.84
N LYS A 79 0.95 4.91 9.78
CA LYS A 79 1.36 6.31 9.89
C LYS A 79 0.18 7.28 9.88
N ASP A 80 -1.05 6.77 9.90
CA ASP A 80 -2.27 7.57 9.86
C ASP A 80 -2.38 8.45 8.62
N ILE A 81 -1.94 7.92 7.49
CA ILE A 81 -2.04 8.61 6.21
C ILE A 81 -3.22 8.03 5.44
N ASP A 82 -4.10 8.91 4.98
CA ASP A 82 -5.26 8.50 4.20
C ASP A 82 -4.84 8.16 2.77
N PRO A 83 -5.26 7.01 2.23
CA PRO A 83 -4.92 6.67 0.83
C PRO A 83 -5.37 7.71 -0.18
N SER A 84 -6.40 8.50 0.15
CA SER A 84 -6.84 9.56 -0.76
C SER A 84 -5.73 10.59 -1.02
N ASP A 85 -4.82 10.76 -0.08
CA ASP A 85 -3.69 11.67 -0.27
C ASP A 85 -2.74 11.15 -1.36
N ILE A 86 -2.58 9.83 -1.41
CA ILE A 86 -1.75 9.23 -2.47
C ILE A 86 -2.44 9.40 -3.83
N LEU A 87 -3.77 9.18 -3.86
CA LEU A 87 -4.52 9.33 -5.10
C LEU A 87 -4.46 10.77 -5.61
N LYS A 88 -4.53 11.74 -4.71
CA LYS A 88 -4.41 13.15 -5.10
C LYS A 88 -3.03 13.46 -5.67
N GLU A 89 -2.00 12.89 -5.09
CA GLU A 89 -0.65 13.08 -5.62
C GLU A 89 -0.51 12.48 -7.02
N LEU A 90 -1.12 11.31 -7.24
CA LEU A 90 -1.11 10.70 -8.56
C LEU A 90 -1.88 11.53 -9.57
N GLU A 91 -3.03 12.09 -9.16
CA GLU A 91 -3.78 12.98 -10.02
C GLU A 91 -2.96 14.20 -10.43
N ARG A 92 -2.21 14.76 -9.48
CA ARG A 92 -1.35 15.90 -9.77
C ARG A 92 -0.32 15.54 -10.85
N ARG A 93 0.19 14.33 -10.82
CA ARG A 93 1.19 13.89 -11.80
C ARG A 93 0.60 13.57 -13.18
N GLU A 94 -0.68 13.43 -13.25
CA GLU A 94 -1.37 12.97 -14.45
C GLU A 94 -1.07 13.82 -15.68
N GLY A 95 -1.03 15.12 -15.55
CA GLY A 95 -0.74 16.02 -16.66
C GLY A 95 0.68 16.52 -16.72
N VAL A 96 1.59 15.94 -15.93
CA VAL A 96 2.96 16.43 -15.79
C VAL A 96 3.95 15.34 -16.24
N SER A 97 4.90 15.71 -17.11
CA SER A 97 5.89 14.73 -17.56
C SER A 97 6.84 14.35 -16.43
N GLY A 98 7.42 13.16 -16.52
CA GLY A 98 8.38 12.67 -15.53
C GLY A 98 9.58 13.60 -15.40
N ILE A 99 9.99 14.21 -16.49
CA ILE A 99 11.12 15.14 -16.49
C ILE A 99 10.76 16.39 -15.69
N GLU A 100 9.56 16.94 -15.92
CA GLU A 100 9.09 18.10 -15.18
C GLU A 100 8.97 17.80 -13.68
N GLU A 101 8.49 16.62 -13.36
CA GLU A 101 8.34 16.22 -11.97
C GLU A 101 9.69 16.17 -11.26
N LYS A 102 10.67 15.59 -11.90
CA LYS A 102 12.02 15.49 -11.31
C LYS A 102 12.64 16.87 -11.11
N SER A 103 12.40 17.78 -12.04
CA SER A 103 13.01 19.12 -11.96
C SER A 103 12.43 19.95 -10.81
N LYS A 104 11.24 19.61 -10.35
CA LYS A 104 10.56 20.34 -9.27
C LYS A 104 10.80 19.78 -7.88
N ARG A 105 11.43 18.63 -7.79
CA ARG A 105 11.69 18.01 -6.49
C ARG A 105 12.97 18.48 -5.84
#